data_96d99e84a1983d0c5b92e12fbd358c5d
#
_entry.id   96d99e84a1983d0c5b92e12fbd358c5d
#
_cell.length_a   1.000
_cell.length_b   1.000
_cell.length_c   1.000
_cell.angle_alpha   90.00
_cell.angle_beta   90.00
_cell.angle_gamma   90.00
#
_symmetry.space_group_name_H-M   'P 1'
#
loop_
_entity.id
_entity.type
_entity.pdbx_description
1 polymer ?
#
loop_
_entity_poly.entity_id
_entity_poly.type
_entity_poly.pdbx_seq_one_letter_code
_entity_poly.pdbx_strand_id
1 'polypeptide(L)'
;MILETSRLILRPFAADDLDRMAELMANKDFMRFSMGPMTREQTQSFLDKVIGWDRDGLPSQFAMIVRSSGTLAGYCGFFHQEVDGKMEIEIGYRLDSAFWNRGLTTEAARAVRDRGFRDLKLNYVISLIHPENHPSRRVAEKNGMTLERETTFRGFPTYVFTITRTRWIKLLGQTE
;
A
#
# COMPACT_ATOMS: atom_id res chain seq x y z
N MET A 1 5.13 -14.60 3.79
CA MET A 1 5.58 -14.74 2.36
C MET A 1 6.34 -13.49 1.97
N ILE A 2 7.42 -13.60 1.18
CA ILE A 2 8.21 -12.46 0.69
C ILE A 2 7.91 -12.29 -0.81
N LEU A 3 7.74 -11.03 -1.25
CA LEU A 3 7.64 -10.68 -2.67
C LEU A 3 8.94 -9.97 -3.08
N GLU A 4 9.54 -10.43 -4.14
CA GLU A 4 10.76 -9.85 -4.67
C GLU A 4 10.51 -9.18 -6.02
N THR A 5 11.07 -7.99 -6.19
CA THR A 5 11.07 -7.25 -7.44
C THR A 5 12.51 -6.93 -7.85
N SER A 6 12.70 -6.20 -8.94
CA SER A 6 14.06 -5.85 -9.38
C SER A 6 14.83 -5.02 -8.35
N ARG A 7 14.13 -4.13 -7.62
CA ARG A 7 14.76 -3.16 -6.70
C ARG A 7 14.29 -3.25 -5.26
N LEU A 8 13.25 -4.05 -4.97
CA LEU A 8 12.63 -4.14 -3.65
C LEU A 8 12.52 -5.58 -3.17
N ILE A 9 12.57 -5.73 -1.85
CA ILE A 9 12.10 -6.89 -1.11
C ILE A 9 10.90 -6.41 -0.27
N LEU A 10 9.74 -7.00 -0.51
CA LEU A 10 8.54 -6.77 0.28
C LEU A 10 8.36 -7.96 1.21
N ARG A 11 8.62 -7.76 2.50
CA ARG A 11 8.52 -8.81 3.52
C ARG A 11 7.47 -8.48 4.57
N PRO A 12 6.93 -9.47 5.27
CA PRO A 12 6.12 -9.20 6.45
C PRO A 12 6.88 -8.28 7.43
N PHE A 13 6.12 -7.46 8.16
CA PHE A 13 6.67 -6.68 9.26
C PHE A 13 7.11 -7.59 10.40
N ALA A 14 8.15 -7.15 11.11
CA ALA A 14 8.63 -7.76 12.35
C ALA A 14 8.64 -6.71 13.49
N ALA A 15 8.68 -7.17 14.72
CA ALA A 15 8.72 -6.26 15.88
C ALA A 15 9.93 -5.31 15.84
N ASP A 16 11.06 -5.77 15.31
CA ASP A 16 12.29 -4.99 15.18
C ASP A 16 12.20 -3.83 14.17
N ASP A 17 11.13 -3.77 13.37
CA ASP A 17 10.89 -2.65 12.46
C ASP A 17 10.38 -1.38 13.17
N LEU A 18 10.04 -1.47 14.47
CA LEU A 18 9.38 -0.38 15.20
C LEU A 18 10.19 0.91 15.19
N ASP A 19 11.49 0.86 15.44
CA ASP A 19 12.32 2.06 15.55
C ASP A 19 12.31 2.83 14.23
N ARG A 20 12.57 2.15 13.13
CA ARG A 20 12.57 2.78 11.82
C ARG A 20 11.17 3.24 11.39
N MET A 21 10.14 2.44 11.65
CA MET A 21 8.77 2.83 11.33
C MET A 21 8.29 4.01 12.17
N ALA A 22 8.69 4.13 13.44
CA ALA A 22 8.37 5.28 14.27
C ALA A 22 9.00 6.58 13.74
N GLU A 23 10.25 6.53 13.27
CA GLU A 23 10.88 7.66 12.57
C GLU A 23 10.10 8.08 11.33
N LEU A 24 9.72 7.12 10.49
CA LEU A 24 8.96 7.37 9.26
C LEU A 24 7.57 7.94 9.57
N MET A 25 6.83 7.32 10.48
CA MET A 25 5.47 7.73 10.82
C MET A 25 5.39 9.03 11.63
N ALA A 26 6.48 9.48 12.27
CA ALA A 26 6.59 10.80 12.87
C ALA A 26 6.86 11.91 11.82
N ASN A 27 7.25 11.55 10.61
CA ASN A 27 7.59 12.50 9.56
C ASN A 27 6.33 13.01 8.84
N LYS A 28 6.19 14.35 8.71
CA LYS A 28 5.03 14.99 8.08
C LYS A 28 4.88 14.64 6.58
N ASP A 29 5.98 14.52 5.87
CA ASP A 29 5.96 14.19 4.44
C ASP A 29 5.52 12.74 4.21
N PHE A 30 6.02 11.81 5.05
CA PHE A 30 5.62 10.41 5.02
C PHE A 30 4.13 10.24 5.33
N MET A 31 3.62 10.99 6.31
CA MET A 31 2.23 10.94 6.77
C MET A 31 1.30 11.94 6.06
N ARG A 32 1.76 12.60 5.00
CA ARG A 32 0.95 13.53 4.21
C ARG A 32 -0.30 12.83 3.68
N PHE A 33 -1.40 13.57 3.62
CA PHE A 33 -2.72 13.05 3.22
C PHE A 33 -3.25 11.90 4.12
N SER A 34 -2.97 11.99 5.41
CA SER A 34 -3.53 11.09 6.44
C SER A 34 -4.00 11.89 7.65
N MET A 35 -4.25 11.21 8.76
CA MET A 35 -4.60 11.86 10.04
C MET A 35 -3.42 12.62 10.69
N GLY A 36 -2.28 12.73 10.01
CA GLY A 36 -1.07 13.36 10.48
C GLY A 36 -0.03 12.38 11.03
N PRO A 37 1.11 12.92 11.52
CA PRO A 37 2.17 12.11 12.13
C PRO A 37 1.66 11.28 13.30
N MET A 38 2.25 10.10 13.47
CA MET A 38 1.94 9.17 14.55
C MET A 38 3.01 9.20 15.64
N THR A 39 2.58 8.97 16.88
CA THR A 39 3.48 8.70 18.00
C THR A 39 4.09 7.30 17.85
N ARG A 40 5.09 6.99 18.69
CA ARG A 40 5.69 5.65 18.75
C ARG A 40 4.64 4.59 19.16
N GLU A 41 3.79 4.90 20.12
CA GLU A 41 2.72 4.00 20.60
C GLU A 41 1.69 3.73 19.50
N GLN A 42 1.33 4.75 18.72
CA GLN A 42 0.43 4.59 17.56
C GLN A 42 1.09 3.76 16.45
N THR A 43 2.40 3.94 16.24
CA THR A 43 3.17 3.12 15.31
C THR A 43 3.27 1.66 15.77
N GLN A 44 3.47 1.42 17.08
CA GLN A 44 3.43 0.08 17.64
C GLN A 44 2.08 -0.58 17.38
N SER A 45 0.98 0.12 17.66
CA SER A 45 -0.38 -0.39 17.41
C SER A 45 -0.61 -0.72 15.94
N PHE A 46 -0.07 0.09 15.03
CA PHE A 46 -0.10 -0.21 13.58
C PHE A 46 0.67 -1.50 13.27
N LEU A 47 1.90 -1.65 13.79
CA LEU A 47 2.72 -2.86 13.56
C LEU A 47 2.05 -4.11 14.14
N ASP A 48 1.56 -4.05 15.37
CA ASP A 48 0.87 -5.17 16.01
C ASP A 48 -0.31 -5.66 15.16
N LYS A 49 -1.06 -4.71 14.61
CA LYS A 49 -2.20 -4.98 13.74
C LYS A 49 -1.78 -5.69 12.44
N VAL A 50 -0.79 -5.16 11.72
CA VAL A 50 -0.38 -5.72 10.42
C VAL A 50 0.38 -7.04 10.59
N ILE A 51 1.16 -7.20 11.66
CA ILE A 51 1.80 -8.45 12.03
C ILE A 51 0.74 -9.50 12.40
N GLY A 52 -0.29 -9.09 13.15
CA GLY A 52 -1.42 -9.95 13.49
C GLY A 52 -2.15 -10.45 12.24
N TRP A 53 -2.45 -9.59 11.30
CA TRP A 53 -3.09 -9.99 10.03
C TRP A 53 -2.25 -11.01 9.25
N ASP A 54 -0.92 -10.78 9.12
CA ASP A 54 -0.04 -11.72 8.41
C ASP A 54 0.03 -13.08 9.12
N ARG A 55 0.15 -13.08 10.46
CA ARG A 55 0.13 -14.31 11.29
C ARG A 55 -1.15 -15.11 11.11
N ASP A 56 -2.30 -14.42 11.02
CA ASP A 56 -3.62 -15.02 10.87
C ASP A 56 -3.95 -15.38 9.41
N GLY A 57 -2.98 -15.22 8.49
CA GLY A 57 -3.12 -15.54 7.06
C GLY A 57 -3.97 -14.56 6.26
N LEU A 58 -4.28 -13.39 6.83
CA LEU A 58 -5.05 -12.35 6.15
C LEU A 58 -4.16 -11.49 5.25
N PRO A 59 -4.73 -10.87 4.19
CA PRO A 59 -4.02 -9.86 3.42
C PRO A 59 -3.49 -8.74 4.33
N SER A 60 -2.19 -8.44 4.24
CA SER A 60 -1.54 -7.48 5.14
C SER A 60 -0.56 -6.57 4.42
N GLN A 61 0.01 -5.62 5.18
CA GLN A 61 1.06 -4.72 4.71
C GLN A 61 2.43 -5.40 4.72
N PHE A 62 3.28 -5.00 3.79
CA PHE A 62 4.68 -5.39 3.70
C PHE A 62 5.60 -4.22 4.02
N ALA A 63 6.66 -4.51 4.75
CA ALA A 63 7.83 -3.63 4.83
C ALA A 63 8.52 -3.59 3.46
N MET A 64 8.75 -2.38 2.94
CA MET A 64 9.46 -2.16 1.67
C MET A 64 10.95 -1.97 1.94
N ILE A 65 11.76 -2.95 1.59
CA ILE A 65 13.21 -2.89 1.72
C ILE A 65 13.84 -2.60 0.37
N VAL A 66 14.64 -1.55 0.29
CA VAL A 66 15.42 -1.22 -0.92
C VAL A 66 16.61 -2.16 -1.01
N ARG A 67 16.70 -2.98 -2.05
CA ARG A 67 17.72 -4.03 -2.19
C ARG A 67 19.16 -3.49 -2.13
N SER A 68 19.42 -2.36 -2.76
CA SER A 68 20.76 -1.81 -2.88
C SER A 68 21.36 -1.30 -1.56
N SER A 69 20.49 -0.94 -0.59
CA SER A 69 20.92 -0.36 0.69
C SER A 69 20.50 -1.17 1.91
N GLY A 70 19.58 -2.13 1.75
CA GLY A 70 18.95 -2.82 2.88
C GLY A 70 18.01 -1.93 3.71
N THR A 71 17.71 -0.73 3.24
CA THR A 71 16.93 0.27 4.00
C THR A 71 15.44 -0.06 3.96
N LEU A 72 14.78 -0.07 5.12
CA LEU A 72 13.34 -0.03 5.21
C LEU A 72 12.87 1.38 4.85
N ALA A 73 12.29 1.52 3.65
CA ALA A 73 11.92 2.80 3.06
C ALA A 73 10.43 3.14 3.20
N GLY A 74 9.61 2.22 3.68
CA GLY A 74 8.18 2.41 3.82
C GLY A 74 7.39 1.12 3.79
N TYR A 75 6.15 1.18 3.33
CA TYR A 75 5.30 0.02 3.23
C TYR A 75 4.42 0.04 1.97
N CYS A 76 4.02 -1.15 1.54
CA CYS A 76 3.01 -1.35 0.51
C CYS A 76 2.32 -2.70 0.74
N GLY A 77 1.01 -2.74 0.70
CA GLY A 77 0.26 -3.97 0.94
C GLY A 77 -1.23 -3.73 1.04
N PHE A 78 -1.91 -4.61 1.76
CA PHE A 78 -3.36 -4.60 1.88
C PHE A 78 -3.81 -4.04 3.23
N PHE A 79 -4.83 -3.19 3.19
CA PHE A 79 -5.62 -2.77 4.33
C PHE A 79 -7.05 -3.32 4.20
N HIS A 80 -7.66 -3.58 5.35
CA HIS A 80 -9.09 -3.86 5.46
C HIS A 80 -9.78 -2.56 5.88
N GLN A 81 -10.57 -1.97 5.00
CA GLN A 81 -11.23 -0.69 5.21
C GLN A 81 -12.74 -0.82 5.06
N GLU A 82 -13.49 -0.23 5.98
CA GLU A 82 -14.92 -0.03 5.77
C GLU A 82 -15.13 1.28 5.00
N VAL A 83 -15.69 1.18 3.80
CA VAL A 83 -15.94 2.30 2.88
C VAL A 83 -17.39 2.23 2.44
N ASP A 84 -18.16 3.29 2.69
CA ASP A 84 -19.58 3.37 2.35
C ASP A 84 -20.40 2.16 2.90
N GLY A 85 -20.07 1.71 4.13
CA GLY A 85 -20.74 0.59 4.80
C GLY A 85 -20.33 -0.80 4.30
N LYS A 86 -19.30 -0.91 3.48
CA LYS A 86 -18.80 -2.16 2.93
C LYS A 86 -17.32 -2.37 3.28
N MET A 87 -16.98 -3.60 3.68
CA MET A 87 -15.57 -3.99 3.87
C MET A 87 -14.89 -4.17 2.53
N GLU A 88 -13.81 -3.42 2.34
CA GLU A 88 -13.01 -3.39 1.13
C GLU A 88 -11.56 -3.79 1.41
N ILE A 89 -10.90 -4.39 0.43
CA ILE A 89 -9.46 -4.63 0.45
C ILE A 89 -8.78 -3.51 -0.34
N GLU A 90 -8.03 -2.67 0.37
CA GLU A 90 -7.30 -1.55 -0.19
C GLU A 90 -5.84 -1.91 -0.41
N ILE A 91 -5.27 -1.55 -1.58
CA ILE A 91 -3.82 -1.45 -1.75
C ILE A 91 -3.40 -0.05 -1.30
N GLY A 92 -2.71 0.01 -0.15
CA GLY A 92 -2.18 1.24 0.42
C GLY A 92 -0.65 1.21 0.49
N TYR A 93 -0.02 2.39 0.36
CA TYR A 93 1.43 2.51 0.35
C TYR A 93 1.88 3.87 0.88
N ARG A 94 3.09 3.88 1.47
CA ARG A 94 3.84 5.09 1.82
C ARG A 94 5.33 4.84 1.61
N LEU A 95 6.04 5.87 1.19
CA LEU A 95 7.46 5.80 0.89
C LEU A 95 8.18 7.01 1.50
N ASP A 96 9.32 6.79 2.13
CA ASP A 96 10.24 7.83 2.57
C ASP A 96 10.59 8.77 1.42
N SER A 97 10.53 10.07 1.67
CA SER A 97 10.79 11.11 0.68
C SER A 97 12.18 11.02 0.04
N ALA A 98 13.16 10.45 0.75
CA ALA A 98 14.49 10.17 0.21
C ALA A 98 14.49 9.22 -1.02
N PHE A 99 13.39 8.47 -1.21
CA PHE A 99 13.23 7.50 -2.30
C PHE A 99 12.17 7.90 -3.32
N TRP A 100 11.58 9.09 -3.22
CA TRP A 100 10.54 9.56 -4.16
C TRP A 100 11.08 9.70 -5.59
N ASN A 101 10.14 9.74 -6.54
CA ASN A 101 10.38 9.94 -7.97
C ASN A 101 11.29 8.88 -8.65
N ARG A 102 11.46 7.72 -8.01
CA ARG A 102 12.25 6.59 -8.55
C ARG A 102 11.38 5.44 -9.06
N GLY A 103 10.05 5.57 -8.99
CA GLY A 103 9.12 4.52 -9.44
C GLY A 103 8.99 3.31 -8.49
N LEU A 104 9.60 3.35 -7.30
CA LEU A 104 9.61 2.23 -6.35
C LEU A 104 8.20 1.89 -5.84
N THR A 105 7.38 2.91 -5.54
CA THR A 105 5.99 2.69 -5.10
C THR A 105 5.16 1.99 -6.18
N THR A 106 5.32 2.37 -7.45
CA THR A 106 4.63 1.71 -8.57
C THR A 106 5.07 0.25 -8.72
N GLU A 107 6.36 -0.02 -8.56
CA GLU A 107 6.92 -1.38 -8.60
C GLU A 107 6.35 -2.25 -7.48
N ALA A 108 6.33 -1.72 -6.24
CA ALA A 108 5.74 -2.40 -5.09
C ALA A 108 4.23 -2.66 -5.27
N ALA A 109 3.47 -1.63 -5.68
CA ALA A 109 2.02 -1.73 -5.87
C ALA A 109 1.64 -2.77 -6.93
N ARG A 110 2.42 -2.90 -8.01
CA ARG A 110 2.23 -3.95 -9.01
C ARG A 110 2.45 -5.35 -8.44
N ALA A 111 3.51 -5.56 -7.68
CA ALA A 111 3.80 -6.85 -7.05
C ALA A 111 2.68 -7.23 -6.06
N VAL A 112 2.23 -6.28 -5.25
CA VAL A 112 1.11 -6.48 -4.30
C VAL A 112 -0.20 -6.78 -5.05
N ARG A 113 -0.55 -6.00 -6.08
CA ARG A 113 -1.72 -6.25 -6.94
C ARG A 113 -1.69 -7.66 -7.51
N ASP A 114 -0.57 -8.04 -8.11
CA ASP A 114 -0.42 -9.34 -8.77
C ASP A 114 -0.58 -10.49 -7.76
N ARG A 115 -0.03 -10.36 -6.55
CA ARG A 115 -0.29 -11.28 -5.45
C ARG A 115 -1.79 -11.35 -5.11
N GLY A 116 -2.44 -10.21 -4.98
CA GLY A 116 -3.87 -10.15 -4.67
C GLY A 116 -4.71 -11.00 -5.62
N PHE A 117 -4.40 -10.92 -6.91
CA PHE A 117 -5.14 -11.67 -7.93
C PHE A 117 -4.65 -13.11 -8.12
N ARG A 118 -3.34 -13.37 -8.10
CA ARG A 118 -2.80 -14.70 -8.33
C ARG A 118 -2.97 -15.63 -7.14
N ASP A 119 -2.59 -15.17 -5.94
CA ASP A 119 -2.46 -16.02 -4.76
C ASP A 119 -3.70 -15.93 -3.88
N LEU A 120 -4.16 -14.71 -3.57
CA LEU A 120 -5.29 -14.47 -2.68
C LEU A 120 -6.65 -14.57 -3.39
N LYS A 121 -6.66 -14.74 -4.71
CA LYS A 121 -7.87 -14.92 -5.53
C LYS A 121 -8.90 -13.79 -5.37
N LEU A 122 -8.48 -12.58 -5.04
CA LEU A 122 -9.35 -11.44 -4.91
C LEU A 122 -10.06 -11.14 -6.25
N ASN A 123 -11.32 -10.71 -6.19
CA ASN A 123 -12.09 -10.35 -7.38
C ASN A 123 -11.79 -8.92 -7.85
N TYR A 124 -11.51 -8.02 -6.92
CA TYR A 124 -11.08 -6.64 -7.15
C TYR A 124 -10.35 -6.14 -5.91
N VAL A 125 -9.65 -5.02 -6.06
CA VAL A 125 -9.03 -4.25 -4.97
C VAL A 125 -9.23 -2.77 -5.26
N ILE A 126 -9.23 -1.96 -4.19
CA ILE A 126 -9.34 -0.51 -4.28
C ILE A 126 -8.05 0.18 -3.83
N SER A 127 -7.96 1.49 -4.08
CA SER A 127 -7.03 2.42 -3.41
C SER A 127 -7.80 3.70 -3.07
N LEU A 128 -7.64 4.16 -1.85
CA LEU A 128 -8.29 5.37 -1.32
C LEU A 128 -7.30 6.53 -1.40
N ILE A 129 -7.60 7.53 -2.20
CA ILE A 129 -6.64 8.59 -2.53
C ILE A 129 -7.29 9.95 -2.37
N HIS A 130 -6.66 10.83 -1.57
CA HIS A 130 -7.07 12.23 -1.49
C HIS A 130 -6.99 12.89 -2.87
N PRO A 131 -7.98 13.72 -3.30
CA PRO A 131 -7.99 14.33 -4.64
C PRO A 131 -6.71 15.09 -5.00
N GLU A 132 -6.08 15.75 -4.03
CA GLU A 132 -4.84 16.51 -4.24
C GLU A 132 -3.57 15.64 -4.18
N ASN A 133 -3.68 14.35 -3.85
CA ASN A 133 -2.54 13.44 -3.83
C ASN A 133 -2.21 12.94 -5.26
N HIS A 134 -1.75 13.85 -6.10
CA HIS A 134 -1.41 13.55 -7.49
C HIS A 134 -0.36 12.44 -7.65
N PRO A 135 0.70 12.34 -6.82
CA PRO A 135 1.64 11.22 -6.91
C PRO A 135 0.96 9.87 -6.73
N SER A 136 0.09 9.69 -5.70
CA SER A 136 -0.63 8.44 -5.47
C SER A 136 -1.63 8.12 -6.58
N ARG A 137 -2.29 9.13 -7.15
CA ARG A 137 -3.18 8.94 -8.32
C ARG A 137 -2.39 8.34 -9.49
N ARG A 138 -1.22 8.91 -9.81
CA ARG A 138 -0.35 8.36 -10.87
C ARG A 138 0.12 6.93 -10.60
N VAL A 139 0.37 6.57 -9.33
CA VAL A 139 0.70 5.19 -8.97
C VAL A 139 -0.49 4.28 -9.23
N ALA A 140 -1.70 4.64 -8.79
CA ALA A 140 -2.91 3.87 -9.02
C ALA A 140 -3.17 3.65 -10.52
N GLU A 141 -3.07 4.70 -11.34
CA GLU A 141 -3.24 4.63 -12.80
C GLU A 141 -2.21 3.70 -13.44
N LYS A 142 -0.91 3.83 -13.07
CA LYS A 142 0.16 2.94 -13.55
C LYS A 142 0.02 1.51 -13.06
N ASN A 143 -0.71 1.31 -11.96
CA ASN A 143 -1.08 0.00 -11.44
C ASN A 143 -2.31 -0.60 -12.15
N GLY A 144 -2.84 0.09 -13.16
CA GLY A 144 -3.97 -0.34 -13.97
C GLY A 144 -5.35 -0.04 -13.37
N MET A 145 -5.38 0.71 -12.28
CA MET A 145 -6.62 1.12 -11.63
C MET A 145 -7.29 2.29 -12.37
N THR A 146 -8.61 2.39 -12.24
CA THR A 146 -9.40 3.51 -12.75
C THR A 146 -10.21 4.15 -11.63
N LEU A 147 -10.45 5.44 -11.72
CA LEU A 147 -11.37 6.12 -10.81
C LEU A 147 -12.77 5.56 -10.99
N GLU A 148 -13.32 5.00 -9.91
CA GLU A 148 -14.66 4.44 -9.87
C GLU A 148 -15.68 5.45 -9.35
N ARG A 149 -15.38 6.07 -8.21
CA ARG A 149 -16.27 7.04 -7.54
C ARG A 149 -15.52 7.96 -6.59
N GLU A 150 -16.22 8.99 -6.17
CA GLU A 150 -15.82 9.87 -5.07
C GLU A 150 -16.63 9.54 -3.83
N THR A 151 -16.00 9.66 -2.66
CA THR A 151 -16.64 9.48 -1.36
C THR A 151 -15.99 10.34 -0.28
N THR A 152 -16.48 10.24 0.94
CA THR A 152 -15.83 10.76 2.13
C THR A 152 -15.32 9.60 2.98
N PHE A 153 -14.01 9.58 3.25
CA PHE A 153 -13.38 8.57 4.09
C PHE A 153 -12.65 9.24 5.26
N ARG A 154 -12.99 8.85 6.48
CA ARG A 154 -12.44 9.44 7.71
C ARG A 154 -12.55 10.98 7.77
N GLY A 155 -13.62 11.53 7.20
CA GLY A 155 -13.88 12.97 7.15
C GLY A 155 -13.17 13.72 6.02
N PHE A 156 -12.48 13.03 5.12
CA PHE A 156 -11.78 13.63 3.98
C PHE A 156 -12.41 13.27 2.64
N PRO A 157 -12.46 14.21 1.68
CA PRO A 157 -12.78 13.90 0.28
C PRO A 157 -11.82 12.82 -0.22
N THR A 158 -12.34 11.77 -0.85
CA THR A 158 -11.55 10.61 -1.24
C THR A 158 -11.99 10.07 -2.60
N TYR A 159 -11.04 9.86 -3.48
CA TYR A 159 -11.23 9.11 -4.71
C TYR A 159 -11.05 7.61 -4.43
N VAL A 160 -12.00 6.80 -4.90
CA VAL A 160 -11.90 5.34 -4.89
C VAL A 160 -11.43 4.90 -6.27
N PHE A 161 -10.19 4.47 -6.35
CA PHE A 161 -9.64 3.82 -7.53
C PHE A 161 -9.83 2.31 -7.40
N THR A 162 -10.17 1.63 -8.50
CA THR A 162 -10.47 0.20 -8.50
C THR A 162 -9.81 -0.51 -9.67
N ILE A 163 -9.36 -1.74 -9.46
CA ILE A 163 -9.01 -2.70 -10.50
C ILE A 163 -9.67 -4.04 -10.21
N THR A 164 -10.33 -4.60 -11.22
CA THR A 164 -10.92 -5.94 -11.16
C THR A 164 -9.95 -6.99 -11.67
N ARG A 165 -10.16 -8.26 -11.27
CA ARG A 165 -9.42 -9.42 -11.81
C ARG A 165 -9.50 -9.49 -13.33
N THR A 166 -10.67 -9.25 -13.91
CA THR A 166 -10.87 -9.25 -15.39
C THR A 166 -9.97 -8.22 -16.07
N ARG A 167 -9.89 -7.00 -15.52
CA ARG A 167 -9.01 -5.97 -16.05
C ARG A 167 -7.54 -6.34 -15.90
N TRP A 168 -7.15 -6.88 -14.76
CA TRP A 168 -5.79 -7.35 -14.51
C TRP A 168 -5.35 -8.42 -15.52
N ILE A 169 -6.20 -9.43 -15.82
CA ILE A 169 -5.93 -10.46 -16.83
C ILE A 169 -5.70 -9.82 -18.20
N LYS A 170 -6.53 -8.84 -18.60
CA LYS A 170 -6.34 -8.11 -19.86
C LYS A 170 -5.00 -7.38 -19.94
N LEU A 171 -4.55 -6.77 -18.83
CA LEU A 171 -3.26 -6.09 -18.77
C LEU A 171 -2.08 -7.07 -18.94
N LEU A 172 -2.16 -8.29 -18.41
CA LEU A 172 -1.12 -9.30 -18.61
C LEU A 172 -0.98 -9.72 -20.07
N GLY A 173 -2.09 -9.88 -20.78
CA GLY A 173 -2.10 -10.25 -22.21
C GLY A 173 -1.68 -9.13 -23.17
N GLN A 174 -1.49 -7.90 -22.69
CA GLN A 174 -0.98 -6.78 -23.49
C GLN A 174 0.55 -6.58 -23.35
N THR A 175 1.20 -7.38 -22.51
CA THR A 175 2.63 -7.25 -22.19
C THR A 175 3.47 -8.32 -22.92
N GLU A 176 2.84 -9.17 -23.74
CA GLU A 176 3.46 -10.11 -24.69
C GLU A 176 3.46 -9.47 -26.09
#